data_222e9c7370dca92f22dafecabb262a98
#
_entry.id   222e9c7370dca92f22dafecabb262a98
#
_cell.length_a   1.000
_cell.length_b   1.000
_cell.length_c   1.000
_cell.angle_alpha   90.00
_cell.angle_beta   90.00
_cell.angle_gamma   90.00
#
_symmetry.space_group_name_H-M   'P 1'
#
loop_
_entity.id
_entity.type
_entity.pdbx_description
1 polymer ?
#
loop_
_entity_poly.entity_id
_entity_poly.type
_entity_poly.pdbx_seq_one_letter_code
_entity_poly.pdbx_strand_id
1 'polypeptide(L)'
;MQTDIYRQLQKQLDKYSMGFPETESGIEMKILKHLFSETDAAMFTVLTPSLQTAQTVAARLDQSEADVAVQLDSMAEKGLLFRLKKESESKYGAIPFVHGLYEFQVKNLEPDFAEMIKQYFEEGFDVAMQAGADYFLRTIPVQQSIEVTNNVASFDDAVEILKAKSLIVITDCICRKHAEIIDRNCEKPLENCFMFGAMGQYYLDRGMGRKISVDEAIAILKQCNEAGLVTQPATSQNPGGMCNCCGDCCGVLRALNKLPKPAEMVFSNYFCEVESDDCDGCEICLDRCQMNAIGMGDDDLAVINKGRCIGCGLCVTACPTEAMSLVSKSEADIRTPPANSAEQMMLMAQKRGLL
;
A
#
# COMPACT_ATOMS: atom_id res chain seq x y z
N MET A 1 30.02 -22.55 8.26
CA MET A 1 29.18 -22.59 7.04
C MET A 1 28.82 -21.15 6.70
N GLN A 2 29.20 -20.70 5.51
CA GLN A 2 28.83 -19.37 5.04
C GLN A 2 27.30 -19.37 4.81
N THR A 3 26.57 -18.48 5.45
CA THR A 3 25.10 -18.39 5.30
C THR A 3 24.78 -18.01 3.87
N ASP A 4 23.84 -18.69 3.21
CA ASP A 4 23.36 -18.38 1.86
C ASP A 4 23.01 -16.87 1.77
N ILE A 5 23.55 -16.19 0.76
CA ILE A 5 23.37 -14.75 0.57
C ILE A 5 21.88 -14.37 0.45
N TYR A 6 21.07 -15.20 -0.16
CA TYR A 6 19.63 -14.97 -0.26
C TYR A 6 18.94 -15.09 1.10
N ARG A 7 19.42 -15.96 2.01
CA ARG A 7 18.92 -15.99 3.38
C ARG A 7 19.35 -14.77 4.19
N GLN A 8 20.51 -14.18 3.93
CA GLN A 8 20.91 -12.91 4.52
C GLN A 8 20.03 -11.77 3.99
N LEU A 9 19.76 -11.73 2.69
CA LEU A 9 18.85 -10.79 2.05
C LEU A 9 17.42 -10.90 2.61
N GLN A 10 16.89 -12.12 2.76
CA GLN A 10 15.57 -12.35 3.35
C GLN A 10 15.50 -11.76 4.76
N LYS A 11 16.49 -12.07 5.62
CA LYS A 11 16.55 -11.53 6.99
C LYS A 11 16.69 -9.99 7.03
N GLN A 12 17.32 -9.39 6.02
CA GLN A 12 17.41 -7.93 5.91
C GLN A 12 16.06 -7.33 5.51
N LEU A 13 15.39 -7.90 4.52
CA LEU A 13 14.06 -7.48 4.08
C LEU A 13 13.00 -7.65 5.19
N ASP A 14 13.12 -8.71 5.99
CA ASP A 14 12.21 -8.95 7.09
C ASP A 14 12.28 -7.87 8.18
N LYS A 15 13.33 -7.06 8.25
CA LYS A 15 13.41 -5.91 9.15
C LYS A 15 12.60 -4.70 8.69
N TYR A 16 12.17 -4.65 7.42
CA TYR A 16 11.58 -3.45 6.84
C TYR A 16 10.05 -3.54 6.79
N SER A 17 9.37 -2.44 7.15
CA SER A 17 7.92 -2.30 7.06
C SER A 17 7.16 -3.48 7.72
N MET A 18 6.31 -4.15 6.98
CA MET A 18 5.54 -5.34 7.40
C MET A 18 6.40 -6.58 7.62
N GLY A 19 7.62 -6.59 7.11
CA GLY A 19 8.48 -7.76 7.08
C GLY A 19 8.43 -8.53 5.77
N PHE A 20 9.29 -9.54 5.72
CA PHE A 20 9.37 -10.53 4.66
C PHE A 20 9.72 -11.87 5.30
N PRO A 21 8.77 -12.45 6.07
CA PRO A 21 9.03 -13.63 6.87
C PRO A 21 9.38 -14.85 6.04
N GLU A 22 10.11 -15.77 6.68
CA GLU A 22 10.37 -17.10 6.18
C GLU A 22 9.08 -17.92 6.10
N THR A 23 8.95 -18.74 5.06
CA THR A 23 7.79 -19.62 4.85
C THR A 23 8.20 -21.09 4.90
N GLU A 24 7.25 -21.99 5.19
CA GLU A 24 7.51 -23.43 5.23
C GLU A 24 7.91 -23.97 3.84
N SER A 25 7.35 -23.44 2.78
CA SER A 25 7.65 -23.85 1.40
C SER A 25 8.97 -23.28 0.86
N GLY A 26 9.53 -22.26 1.52
CA GLY A 26 10.69 -21.52 1.03
C GLY A 26 10.40 -20.68 -0.21
N ILE A 27 9.13 -20.31 -0.45
CA ILE A 27 8.74 -19.53 -1.63
C ILE A 27 9.41 -18.15 -1.63
N GLU A 28 9.64 -17.54 -0.46
CA GLU A 28 10.37 -16.29 -0.33
C GLU A 28 11.79 -16.38 -0.92
N MET A 29 12.45 -17.52 -0.79
CA MET A 29 13.78 -17.75 -1.36
C MET A 29 13.74 -17.86 -2.88
N LYS A 30 12.67 -18.46 -3.45
CA LYS A 30 12.48 -18.53 -4.91
C LYS A 30 12.24 -17.13 -5.48
N ILE A 31 11.42 -16.32 -4.81
CA ILE A 31 11.17 -14.91 -5.17
C ILE A 31 12.48 -14.12 -5.20
N LEU A 32 13.32 -14.25 -4.16
CA LEU A 32 14.58 -13.52 -4.10
C LEU A 32 15.55 -13.95 -5.21
N LYS A 33 15.64 -15.25 -5.50
CA LYS A 33 16.47 -15.78 -6.58
C LYS A 33 15.96 -15.40 -7.98
N HIS A 34 14.65 -15.16 -8.13
CA HIS A 34 14.07 -14.65 -9.36
C HIS A 34 14.43 -13.17 -9.58
N LEU A 35 14.39 -12.35 -8.52
CA LEU A 35 14.61 -10.91 -8.60
C LEU A 35 16.09 -10.51 -8.59
N PHE A 36 16.92 -11.17 -7.79
CA PHE A 36 18.30 -10.77 -7.51
C PHE A 36 19.32 -11.79 -8.03
N SER A 37 20.38 -11.30 -8.65
CA SER A 37 21.63 -12.06 -8.74
C SER A 37 22.31 -12.13 -7.36
N GLU A 38 23.29 -13.01 -7.18
CA GLU A 38 24.05 -13.09 -5.92
C GLU A 38 24.78 -11.76 -5.61
N THR A 39 25.29 -11.09 -6.63
CA THR A 39 25.95 -9.79 -6.50
C THR A 39 24.97 -8.69 -6.12
N ASP A 40 23.76 -8.65 -6.70
CA ASP A 40 22.71 -7.72 -6.33
C ASP A 40 22.22 -7.97 -4.89
N ALA A 41 22.07 -9.24 -4.51
CA ALA A 41 21.69 -9.64 -3.15
C ALA A 41 22.74 -9.17 -2.12
N ALA A 42 24.04 -9.39 -2.42
CA ALA A 42 25.13 -8.93 -1.55
C ALA A 42 25.13 -7.40 -1.42
N MET A 43 24.97 -6.67 -2.54
CA MET A 43 24.88 -5.20 -2.52
C MET A 43 23.68 -4.71 -1.71
N PHE A 44 22.51 -5.33 -1.84
CA PHE A 44 21.32 -4.95 -1.09
C PHE A 44 21.52 -5.09 0.43
N THR A 45 22.21 -6.14 0.88
CA THR A 45 22.43 -6.39 2.32
C THR A 45 23.28 -5.33 3.02
N VAL A 46 24.04 -4.52 2.28
CA VAL A 46 24.83 -3.42 2.84
C VAL A 46 24.10 -2.08 2.77
N LEU A 47 22.96 -2.01 2.07
CA LEU A 47 22.14 -0.80 2.01
C LEU A 47 21.25 -0.67 3.26
N THR A 48 20.86 0.58 3.53
CA THR A 48 19.87 0.92 4.55
C THR A 48 18.68 1.63 3.88
N PRO A 49 17.54 1.77 4.56
CA PRO A 49 16.43 2.59 4.05
C PRO A 49 16.77 4.08 3.90
N SER A 50 17.80 4.58 4.63
CA SER A 50 18.30 5.94 4.47
C SER A 50 19.00 6.09 3.13
N LEU A 51 18.71 7.20 2.43
CA LEU A 51 19.31 7.49 1.13
C LEU A 51 20.81 7.78 1.25
N GLN A 52 21.63 7.05 0.53
CA GLN A 52 23.10 7.12 0.52
C GLN A 52 23.62 7.32 -0.90
N THR A 53 24.75 8.03 -1.04
CA THR A 53 25.46 8.15 -2.31
C THR A 53 26.25 6.89 -2.63
N ALA A 54 26.59 6.68 -3.90
CA ALA A 54 27.48 5.59 -4.31
C ALA A 54 28.84 5.67 -3.58
N GLN A 55 29.38 6.87 -3.38
CA GLN A 55 30.61 7.12 -2.62
C GLN A 55 30.52 6.56 -1.19
N THR A 56 29.39 6.83 -0.49
CA THR A 56 29.19 6.33 0.89
C THR A 56 29.14 4.80 0.94
N VAL A 57 28.50 4.17 -0.03
CA VAL A 57 28.41 2.71 -0.12
C VAL A 57 29.77 2.11 -0.50
N ALA A 58 30.46 2.68 -1.49
CA ALA A 58 31.79 2.26 -1.93
C ALA A 58 32.84 2.28 -0.81
N ALA A 59 32.85 3.35 -0.01
CA ALA A 59 33.75 3.46 1.14
C ALA A 59 33.51 2.36 2.19
N ARG A 60 32.28 1.91 2.38
CA ARG A 60 31.92 0.80 3.29
C ARG A 60 32.38 -0.56 2.76
N LEU A 61 32.38 -0.72 1.44
CA LEU A 61 32.73 -1.98 0.77
C LEU A 61 34.22 -2.09 0.40
N ASP A 62 34.99 -1.00 0.56
CA ASP A 62 36.37 -0.86 0.04
C ASP A 62 36.43 -1.14 -1.47
N GLN A 63 35.50 -0.56 -2.22
CA GLN A 63 35.35 -0.71 -3.67
C GLN A 63 35.42 0.62 -4.41
N SER A 64 35.60 0.58 -5.73
CA SER A 64 35.56 1.73 -6.60
C SER A 64 34.17 2.38 -6.58
N GLU A 65 34.07 3.69 -6.36
CA GLU A 65 32.82 4.45 -6.46
C GLU A 65 32.14 4.28 -7.80
N ALA A 66 32.91 4.27 -8.89
CA ALA A 66 32.36 4.10 -10.24
C ALA A 66 31.69 2.75 -10.43
N ASP A 67 32.30 1.66 -9.96
CA ASP A 67 31.74 0.32 -10.08
C ASP A 67 30.47 0.16 -9.21
N VAL A 68 30.49 0.68 -8.00
CA VAL A 68 29.34 0.69 -7.10
C VAL A 68 28.21 1.52 -7.67
N ALA A 69 28.48 2.69 -8.27
CA ALA A 69 27.45 3.51 -8.92
C ALA A 69 26.77 2.78 -10.07
N VAL A 70 27.55 2.12 -10.93
CA VAL A 70 27.04 1.31 -12.06
C VAL A 70 26.13 0.17 -11.55
N GLN A 71 26.54 -0.52 -10.51
CA GLN A 71 25.74 -1.61 -9.93
C GLN A 71 24.45 -1.08 -9.29
N LEU A 72 24.51 -0.01 -8.49
CA LEU A 72 23.33 0.58 -7.85
C LEU A 72 22.34 1.14 -8.89
N ASP A 73 22.82 1.77 -9.97
CA ASP A 73 21.97 2.21 -11.07
C ASP A 73 21.31 1.03 -11.78
N SER A 74 22.05 -0.03 -12.07
CA SER A 74 21.50 -1.26 -12.64
C SER A 74 20.41 -1.87 -11.74
N MET A 75 20.65 -1.94 -10.44
CA MET A 75 19.65 -2.43 -9.46
C MET A 75 18.41 -1.53 -9.42
N ALA A 76 18.57 -0.20 -9.50
CA ALA A 76 17.45 0.73 -9.57
C ALA A 76 16.61 0.52 -10.83
N GLU A 77 17.25 0.30 -11.99
CA GLU A 77 16.56 0.00 -13.25
C GLU A 77 15.79 -1.34 -13.21
N LYS A 78 16.31 -2.33 -12.48
CA LYS A 78 15.61 -3.60 -12.20
C LYS A 78 14.49 -3.46 -11.16
N GLY A 79 14.38 -2.33 -10.45
CA GLY A 79 13.41 -2.14 -9.36
C GLY A 79 13.77 -2.84 -8.06
N LEU A 80 15.05 -3.06 -7.81
CA LEU A 80 15.54 -3.74 -6.61
C LEU A 80 15.85 -2.79 -5.45
N LEU A 81 15.89 -1.49 -5.71
CA LEU A 81 16.10 -0.44 -4.71
C LEU A 81 15.46 0.87 -5.18
N PHE A 82 15.28 1.80 -4.25
CA PHE A 82 14.86 3.16 -4.58
C PHE A 82 16.04 4.03 -4.95
N ARG A 83 15.91 4.81 -6.03
CA ARG A 83 16.88 5.83 -6.45
C ARG A 83 16.23 7.21 -6.47
N LEU A 84 16.82 8.15 -5.76
CA LEU A 84 16.52 9.57 -5.88
C LEU A 84 17.58 10.23 -6.75
N LYS A 85 17.22 10.54 -8.00
CA LYS A 85 18.08 11.24 -8.93
C LYS A 85 17.93 12.75 -8.77
N LYS A 86 19.02 13.45 -8.53
CA LYS A 86 19.13 14.91 -8.56
C LYS A 86 20.14 15.31 -9.63
N GLU A 87 20.14 16.59 -10.04
CA GLU A 87 20.92 17.12 -11.17
C GLU A 87 22.39 16.66 -11.23
N SER A 88 23.06 16.56 -10.09
CA SER A 88 24.49 16.19 -9.99
C SER A 88 24.77 14.90 -9.22
N GLU A 89 23.78 14.31 -8.55
CA GLU A 89 24.02 13.19 -7.63
C GLU A 89 22.81 12.27 -7.53
N SER A 90 23.06 10.97 -7.57
CA SER A 90 22.04 9.95 -7.27
C SER A 90 22.22 9.45 -5.82
N LYS A 91 21.10 9.24 -5.14
CA LYS A 91 21.06 8.58 -3.82
C LYS A 91 20.20 7.34 -3.88
N TYR A 92 20.63 6.31 -3.17
CA TYR A 92 20.05 4.97 -3.22
C TYR A 92 19.65 4.54 -1.82
N GLY A 93 18.55 3.79 -1.72
CA GLY A 93 18.07 3.26 -0.45
C GLY A 93 17.42 1.89 -0.61
N ALA A 94 17.60 1.05 0.40
CA ALA A 94 16.88 -0.21 0.49
C ALA A 94 15.37 0.06 0.65
N ILE A 95 14.57 -0.85 0.11
CA ILE A 95 13.10 -0.78 0.14
C ILE A 95 12.53 -2.06 0.75
N PRO A 96 11.34 -2.02 1.36
CA PRO A 96 10.65 -3.22 1.80
C PRO A 96 10.18 -4.08 0.62
N PHE A 97 9.69 -5.28 0.90
CA PHE A 97 9.11 -6.13 -0.13
C PHE A 97 7.78 -5.56 -0.62
N VAL A 98 6.81 -5.37 0.28
CA VAL A 98 5.52 -4.72 -0.05
C VAL A 98 5.59 -3.24 0.23
N HIS A 99 5.07 -2.47 -0.69
CA HIS A 99 5.32 -1.07 -1.02
C HIS A 99 6.80 -0.82 -1.31
N GLY A 100 7.32 -1.63 -2.22
CA GLY A 100 8.69 -1.56 -2.66
C GLY A 100 8.98 -2.55 -3.78
N LEU A 101 9.72 -3.64 -3.49
CA LEU A 101 10.19 -4.60 -4.49
C LEU A 101 9.05 -5.13 -5.38
N TYR A 102 7.90 -5.48 -4.79
CA TYR A 102 6.76 -6.00 -5.52
C TYR A 102 6.17 -4.93 -6.46
N GLU A 103 5.84 -3.76 -5.96
CA GLU A 103 5.22 -2.68 -6.74
C GLU A 103 6.14 -2.18 -7.86
N PHE A 104 7.45 -2.25 -7.66
CA PHE A 104 8.42 -1.85 -8.69
C PHE A 104 8.52 -2.83 -9.86
N GLN A 105 7.85 -3.99 -9.77
CA GLN A 105 7.73 -4.95 -10.87
C GLN A 105 6.47 -4.78 -11.72
N VAL A 106 5.73 -3.69 -11.57
CA VAL A 106 4.45 -3.47 -12.30
C VAL A 106 4.53 -3.62 -13.83
N LYS A 107 5.72 -3.43 -14.42
CA LYS A 107 5.98 -3.64 -15.85
C LYS A 107 6.56 -5.02 -16.19
N ASN A 108 7.08 -5.72 -15.20
CA ASN A 108 7.85 -6.96 -15.36
C ASN A 108 7.17 -8.14 -14.65
N LEU A 109 5.87 -8.05 -14.40
CA LEU A 109 5.12 -9.10 -13.72
C LEU A 109 4.78 -10.21 -14.73
N GLU A 110 5.59 -11.26 -14.75
CA GLU A 110 5.40 -12.45 -15.59
C GLU A 110 4.60 -13.52 -14.85
N PRO A 111 3.97 -14.49 -15.57
CA PRO A 111 3.12 -15.53 -14.97
C PRO A 111 3.80 -16.32 -13.84
N ASP A 112 5.03 -16.77 -14.04
CA ASP A 112 5.75 -17.56 -13.03
C ASP A 112 6.01 -16.74 -11.76
N PHE A 113 6.36 -15.46 -11.93
CA PHE A 113 6.54 -14.55 -10.80
C PHE A 113 5.20 -14.25 -10.11
N ALA A 114 4.12 -14.07 -10.85
CA ALA A 114 2.78 -13.86 -10.29
C ALA A 114 2.33 -15.05 -9.43
N GLU A 115 2.56 -16.30 -9.87
CA GLU A 115 2.24 -17.48 -9.06
C GLU A 115 3.10 -17.58 -7.78
N MET A 116 4.39 -17.22 -7.84
CA MET A 116 5.24 -17.14 -6.65
C MET A 116 4.70 -16.09 -5.65
N ILE A 117 4.29 -14.92 -6.14
CA ILE A 117 3.70 -13.85 -5.31
C ILE A 117 2.39 -14.28 -4.69
N LYS A 118 1.52 -14.97 -5.44
CA LYS A 118 0.25 -15.52 -4.92
C LYS A 118 0.50 -16.45 -3.74
N GLN A 119 1.43 -17.42 -3.91
CA GLN A 119 1.80 -18.34 -2.85
C GLN A 119 2.39 -17.62 -1.65
N TYR A 120 3.30 -16.68 -1.87
CA TYR A 120 3.90 -15.88 -0.79
C TYR A 120 2.88 -15.05 -0.02
N PHE A 121 1.90 -14.45 -0.70
CA PHE A 121 0.86 -13.69 0.00
C PHE A 121 0.03 -14.55 0.93
N GLU A 122 -0.19 -15.81 0.58
CA GLU A 122 -0.95 -16.76 1.42
C GLU A 122 -0.11 -17.30 2.59
N GLU A 123 1.17 -17.60 2.38
CA GLU A 123 2.03 -18.24 3.37
C GLU A 123 2.81 -17.25 4.26
N GLY A 124 3.25 -16.12 3.70
CA GLY A 124 4.14 -15.16 4.37
C GLY A 124 3.45 -13.84 4.72
N PHE A 125 2.87 -13.16 3.72
CA PHE A 125 2.28 -11.84 3.92
C PHE A 125 1.07 -11.85 4.85
N ASP A 126 0.17 -12.82 4.70
CA ASP A 126 -0.99 -12.97 5.58
C ASP A 126 -0.56 -13.21 7.03
N VAL A 127 0.52 -13.98 7.24
CA VAL A 127 1.10 -14.23 8.59
C VAL A 127 1.68 -12.93 9.16
N ALA A 128 2.42 -12.16 8.36
CA ALA A 128 2.95 -10.86 8.78
C ALA A 128 1.83 -9.87 9.16
N MET A 129 0.74 -9.85 8.40
CA MET A 129 -0.45 -9.04 8.71
C MET A 129 -1.12 -9.46 10.04
N GLN A 130 -1.24 -10.77 10.29
CA GLN A 130 -1.83 -11.30 11.54
C GLN A 130 -0.94 -11.03 12.76
N ALA A 131 0.37 -10.98 12.59
CA ALA A 131 1.32 -10.69 13.66
C ALA A 131 1.24 -9.23 14.18
N GLY A 132 0.40 -8.38 13.55
CA GLY A 132 0.10 -7.04 14.03
C GLY A 132 1.23 -6.04 13.78
N ALA A 133 1.96 -6.18 12.68
CA ALA A 133 2.81 -5.09 12.20
C ALA A 133 1.96 -3.82 12.07
N ASP A 134 2.54 -2.66 12.39
CA ASP A 134 1.77 -1.41 12.39
C ASP A 134 1.33 -1.01 10.97
N TYR A 135 0.43 -0.05 10.88
CA TYR A 135 -0.28 0.32 9.67
C TYR A 135 0.66 0.98 8.65
N PHE A 136 0.98 0.32 7.54
CA PHE A 136 1.73 0.93 6.44
C PHE A 136 0.82 1.66 5.44
N LEU A 137 -0.45 1.26 5.37
CA LEU A 137 -1.54 1.99 4.71
C LEU A 137 -2.62 2.34 5.72
N ARG A 138 -3.29 3.45 5.51
CA ARG A 138 -4.48 3.84 6.23
C ARG A 138 -5.67 3.94 5.28
N THR A 139 -6.86 3.79 5.82
CA THR A 139 -8.10 4.02 5.07
C THR A 139 -8.61 5.42 5.37
N ILE A 140 -8.88 6.19 4.32
CA ILE A 140 -9.55 7.48 4.41
C ILE A 140 -10.90 7.42 3.70
N PRO A 141 -11.86 8.27 4.10
CA PRO A 141 -13.17 8.32 3.49
C PRO A 141 -13.11 8.67 1.99
N VAL A 142 -14.01 8.10 1.21
CA VAL A 142 -14.21 8.55 -0.17
C VAL A 142 -14.80 9.96 -0.21
N GLN A 143 -14.42 10.76 -1.21
CA GLN A 143 -14.70 12.20 -1.24
C GLN A 143 -16.20 12.55 -1.10
N GLN A 144 -17.08 11.82 -1.78
CA GLN A 144 -18.52 12.07 -1.72
C GLN A 144 -19.10 11.87 -0.31
N SER A 145 -18.50 10.99 0.53
CA SER A 145 -18.96 10.81 1.91
C SER A 145 -18.49 11.93 2.84
N ILE A 146 -17.39 12.63 2.49
CA ILE A 146 -16.86 13.77 3.25
C ILE A 146 -17.76 15.00 3.10
N GLU A 147 -18.36 15.21 1.93
CA GLU A 147 -19.27 16.35 1.67
C GLU A 147 -20.47 16.35 2.62
N VAL A 148 -20.87 15.20 3.11
CA VAL A 148 -21.95 15.01 4.12
C VAL A 148 -21.42 15.16 5.55
N THR A 149 -20.10 14.96 5.77
CA THR A 149 -19.49 14.93 7.10
C THR A 149 -18.69 16.22 7.34
N ASN A 150 -19.18 17.10 8.19
CA ASN A 150 -18.45 18.31 8.57
C ASN A 150 -17.23 17.95 9.47
N ASN A 151 -16.08 18.64 9.25
CA ASN A 151 -14.84 18.52 10.05
C ASN A 151 -13.96 17.29 9.81
N VAL A 152 -13.68 16.94 8.55
CA VAL A 152 -12.62 16.00 8.20
C VAL A 152 -11.25 16.70 8.19
N ALA A 153 -10.25 16.10 8.86
CA ALA A 153 -8.91 16.64 8.84
C ALA A 153 -8.29 16.54 7.42
N SER A 154 -7.53 17.56 7.00
CA SER A 154 -6.96 17.63 5.64
C SER A 154 -6.09 16.41 5.26
N PHE A 155 -5.48 15.76 6.23
CA PHE A 155 -4.73 14.52 5.99
C PHE A 155 -5.65 13.29 5.77
N ASP A 156 -6.94 13.37 6.13
CA ASP A 156 -7.96 12.35 5.84
C ASP A 156 -8.85 12.72 4.64
N ASP A 157 -8.52 13.81 3.93
CA ASP A 157 -9.17 14.23 2.70
C ASP A 157 -8.26 13.94 1.49
N ALA A 158 -8.68 13.04 0.63
CA ALA A 158 -7.91 12.63 -0.55
C ALA A 158 -7.68 13.80 -1.54
N VAL A 159 -8.65 14.69 -1.69
CA VAL A 159 -8.54 15.86 -2.59
C VAL A 159 -7.54 16.86 -2.03
N GLU A 160 -7.57 17.14 -0.72
CA GLU A 160 -6.59 18.00 -0.09
C GLU A 160 -5.17 17.39 -0.15
N ILE A 161 -5.04 16.07 0.01
CA ILE A 161 -3.77 15.38 -0.23
C ILE A 161 -3.29 15.62 -1.66
N LEU A 162 -4.13 15.44 -2.68
CA LEU A 162 -3.76 15.65 -4.08
C LEU A 162 -3.36 17.11 -4.36
N LYS A 163 -4.13 18.08 -3.88
CA LYS A 163 -3.84 19.53 -4.04
C LYS A 163 -2.51 19.94 -3.42
N ALA A 164 -2.08 19.29 -2.34
CA ALA A 164 -0.81 19.57 -1.67
C ALA A 164 0.42 19.04 -2.41
N LYS A 165 0.26 18.25 -3.50
CA LYS A 165 1.38 17.61 -4.21
C LYS A 165 1.88 18.44 -5.38
N SER A 166 3.18 18.68 -5.44
CA SER A 166 3.85 19.34 -6.57
C SER A 166 4.06 18.42 -7.77
N LEU A 167 4.11 17.12 -7.55
CA LEU A 167 4.22 16.09 -8.58
C LEU A 167 3.27 14.94 -8.25
N ILE A 168 2.37 14.65 -9.19
CA ILE A 168 1.47 13.51 -9.17
C ILE A 168 1.74 12.66 -10.40
N VAL A 169 1.96 11.38 -10.16
CA VAL A 169 2.14 10.36 -11.20
C VAL A 169 1.10 9.28 -10.98
N ILE A 170 0.40 8.91 -12.04
CA ILE A 170 -0.54 7.79 -12.03
C ILE A 170 0.13 6.56 -12.66
N THR A 171 -0.16 5.40 -12.12
CA THR A 171 0.35 4.11 -12.58
C THR A 171 -0.70 3.03 -12.46
N ASP A 172 -0.50 1.94 -13.20
CA ASP A 172 -1.33 0.75 -13.12
C ASP A 172 -1.25 0.13 -11.71
N CYS A 173 -2.36 -0.42 -11.25
CA CYS A 173 -2.42 -1.19 -10.02
C CYS A 173 -1.77 -2.56 -10.22
N ILE A 174 -0.63 -2.80 -9.59
CA ILE A 174 0.05 -4.10 -9.68
C ILE A 174 -0.81 -5.25 -9.15
N CYS A 175 -1.62 -5.02 -8.10
CA CYS A 175 -2.49 -6.06 -7.56
C CYS A 175 -3.56 -6.51 -8.56
N ARG A 176 -4.09 -5.60 -9.42
CA ARG A 176 -5.02 -5.95 -10.49
C ARG A 176 -4.32 -6.64 -11.66
N LYS A 177 -3.15 -6.14 -12.07
CA LYS A 177 -2.32 -6.85 -13.06
C LYS A 177 -2.00 -8.27 -12.60
N HIS A 178 -1.62 -8.41 -11.34
CA HIS A 178 -1.37 -9.72 -10.75
C HIS A 178 -2.64 -10.59 -10.78
N ALA A 179 -3.78 -10.05 -10.37
CA ALA A 179 -5.06 -10.77 -10.38
C ALA A 179 -5.45 -11.22 -11.78
N GLU A 180 -5.25 -10.40 -12.81
CA GLU A 180 -5.50 -10.73 -14.21
C GLU A 180 -4.61 -11.91 -14.67
N ILE A 181 -3.31 -11.90 -14.34
CA ILE A 181 -2.36 -12.95 -14.73
C ILE A 181 -2.71 -14.30 -14.11
N ILE A 182 -3.25 -14.32 -12.87
CA ILE A 182 -3.65 -15.53 -12.16
C ILE A 182 -5.15 -15.84 -12.29
N ASP A 183 -5.78 -15.42 -13.39
CA ASP A 183 -7.18 -15.68 -13.76
C ASP A 183 -8.23 -15.21 -12.72
N ARG A 184 -7.95 -14.11 -12.01
CA ARG A 184 -8.91 -13.42 -11.17
C ARG A 184 -9.36 -12.14 -11.87
N ASN A 185 -10.35 -12.24 -12.74
CA ASN A 185 -10.84 -11.09 -13.50
C ASN A 185 -11.39 -9.98 -12.58
N CYS A 186 -10.96 -8.75 -12.85
CA CYS A 186 -11.44 -7.56 -12.14
C CYS A 186 -11.68 -6.44 -13.17
N GLU A 187 -12.94 -6.05 -13.34
CA GLU A 187 -13.36 -5.02 -14.31
C GLU A 187 -13.13 -3.59 -13.82
N LYS A 188 -12.60 -3.41 -12.61
CA LYS A 188 -12.36 -2.09 -12.03
C LYS A 188 -11.17 -1.39 -12.69
N PRO A 189 -11.11 -0.03 -12.66
CA PRO A 189 -10.04 0.72 -13.32
C PRO A 189 -8.64 0.23 -12.96
N LEU A 190 -7.78 0.03 -13.97
CA LEU A 190 -6.42 -0.45 -13.78
C LEU A 190 -5.48 0.68 -13.36
N GLU A 191 -5.52 1.83 -14.07
CA GLU A 191 -4.70 3.01 -13.80
C GLU A 191 -5.30 3.82 -12.65
N ASN A 192 -4.88 3.53 -11.42
CA ASN A 192 -5.50 4.10 -10.21
C ASN A 192 -4.58 4.19 -8.98
N CYS A 193 -3.30 3.93 -9.15
CA CYS A 193 -2.32 4.09 -8.07
C CYS A 193 -1.56 5.41 -8.26
N PHE A 194 -1.68 6.32 -7.28
CA PHE A 194 -1.00 7.61 -7.30
C PHE A 194 0.36 7.51 -6.61
N MET A 195 1.40 8.06 -7.24
CA MET A 195 2.74 8.21 -6.68
C MET A 195 3.09 9.69 -6.62
N PHE A 196 3.69 10.14 -5.51
CA PHE A 196 3.91 11.55 -5.23
C PHE A 196 5.39 11.89 -5.05
N GLY A 197 5.77 13.12 -5.42
CA GLY A 197 7.08 13.68 -5.19
C GLY A 197 8.23 12.78 -5.66
N ALA A 198 9.15 12.43 -4.78
CA ALA A 198 10.31 11.59 -5.11
C ALA A 198 9.92 10.17 -5.60
N MET A 199 8.86 9.57 -5.04
CA MET A 199 8.35 8.29 -5.52
C MET A 199 7.75 8.44 -6.92
N GLY A 200 6.96 9.50 -7.17
CA GLY A 200 6.44 9.82 -8.50
C GLY A 200 7.56 10.01 -9.52
N GLN A 201 8.64 10.72 -9.16
CA GLN A 201 9.78 10.91 -10.05
C GLN A 201 10.46 9.58 -10.37
N TYR A 202 10.66 8.70 -9.39
CA TYR A 202 11.22 7.37 -9.61
C TYR A 202 10.38 6.54 -10.60
N TYR A 203 9.04 6.62 -10.50
CA TYR A 203 8.14 5.94 -11.44
C TYR A 203 8.24 6.52 -12.85
N LEU A 204 8.37 7.86 -13.01
CA LEU A 204 8.58 8.50 -14.29
C LEU A 204 9.92 8.09 -14.91
N ASP A 205 11.00 8.15 -14.15
CA ASP A 205 12.35 7.81 -14.63
C ASP A 205 12.42 6.37 -15.17
N ARG A 206 11.62 5.47 -14.60
CA ARG A 206 11.50 4.07 -15.05
C ARG A 206 10.38 3.82 -16.06
N GLY A 207 9.66 4.85 -16.48
CA GLY A 207 8.53 4.71 -17.38
C GLY A 207 7.40 3.83 -16.84
N MET A 208 7.23 3.75 -15.52
CA MET A 208 6.19 2.94 -14.86
C MET A 208 4.86 3.68 -14.68
N GLY A 209 4.80 4.95 -15.00
CA GLY A 209 3.61 5.79 -14.88
C GLY A 209 3.73 7.06 -15.69
N ARG A 210 2.71 7.89 -15.66
CA ARG A 210 2.66 9.19 -16.36
C ARG A 210 2.34 10.31 -15.39
N LYS A 211 2.91 11.50 -15.63
CA LYS A 211 2.58 12.71 -14.88
C LYS A 211 1.18 13.17 -15.25
N ILE A 212 0.41 13.59 -14.23
CA ILE A 212 -0.95 14.11 -14.39
C ILE A 212 -1.11 15.44 -13.63
N SER A 213 -2.14 16.21 -14.00
CA SER A 213 -2.57 17.39 -13.26
C SER A 213 -3.35 17.02 -12.00
N VAL A 214 -3.54 17.99 -11.11
CA VAL A 214 -4.40 17.83 -9.92
C VAL A 214 -5.85 17.56 -10.34
N ASP A 215 -6.35 18.27 -11.35
CA ASP A 215 -7.73 18.10 -11.84
C ASP A 215 -7.96 16.71 -12.43
N GLU A 216 -7.00 16.19 -13.20
CA GLU A 216 -7.05 14.83 -13.71
C GLU A 216 -6.99 13.80 -12.58
N ALA A 217 -6.15 14.03 -11.56
CA ALA A 217 -6.06 13.15 -10.39
C ALA A 217 -7.38 13.10 -9.62
N ILE A 218 -8.07 14.24 -9.44
CA ILE A 218 -9.38 14.30 -8.81
C ILE A 218 -10.43 13.56 -9.64
N ALA A 219 -10.40 13.70 -10.97
CA ALA A 219 -11.31 12.97 -11.85
C ALA A 219 -11.11 11.45 -11.77
N ILE A 220 -9.86 10.98 -11.76
CA ILE A 220 -9.53 9.55 -11.57
C ILE A 220 -9.97 9.08 -10.18
N LEU A 221 -9.73 9.85 -9.13
CA LEU A 221 -10.18 9.53 -7.77
C LEU A 221 -11.71 9.33 -7.73
N LYS A 222 -12.45 10.23 -8.37
CA LYS A 222 -13.92 10.12 -8.47
C LYS A 222 -14.34 8.82 -9.18
N GLN A 223 -13.73 8.49 -10.33
CA GLN A 223 -13.97 7.23 -11.02
C GLN A 223 -13.67 6.01 -10.15
N CYS A 224 -12.58 6.06 -9.36
CA CYS A 224 -12.23 5.01 -8.41
C CYS A 224 -13.32 4.85 -7.34
N ASN A 225 -13.82 5.93 -6.78
CA ASN A 225 -14.87 5.90 -5.77
C ASN A 225 -16.19 5.34 -6.35
N GLU A 226 -16.57 5.78 -7.54
CA GLU A 226 -17.74 5.26 -8.28
C GLU A 226 -17.60 3.76 -8.56
N ALA A 227 -16.40 3.28 -8.87
CA ALA A 227 -16.09 1.86 -9.06
C ALA A 227 -16.01 1.06 -7.75
N GLY A 228 -16.23 1.66 -6.58
CA GLY A 228 -16.22 1.00 -5.27
C GLY A 228 -14.82 0.68 -4.76
N LEU A 229 -13.85 1.54 -5.01
CA LEU A 229 -12.48 1.36 -4.56
C LEU A 229 -12.22 2.12 -3.27
N VAL A 230 -11.61 1.44 -2.29
CA VAL A 230 -11.19 2.01 -1.01
C VAL A 230 -9.94 2.85 -1.22
N THR A 231 -9.97 4.11 -0.81
CA THR A 231 -8.82 5.01 -0.88
C THR A 231 -7.86 4.76 0.29
N GLN A 232 -6.62 4.41 -0.03
CA GLN A 232 -5.60 4.01 0.94
C GLN A 232 -4.26 4.73 0.70
N PRO A 233 -4.03 5.92 1.28
CA PRO A 233 -2.71 6.54 1.31
C PRO A 233 -1.75 5.78 2.24
N ALA A 234 -0.45 5.91 2.01
CA ALA A 234 0.56 5.54 2.99
C ALA A 234 0.31 6.26 4.33
N THR A 235 0.58 5.58 5.46
CA THR A 235 0.25 6.08 6.79
C THR A 235 1.19 7.20 7.21
N SER A 236 1.05 8.36 6.57
CA SER A 236 1.71 9.60 6.96
C SER A 236 0.87 10.81 6.55
N GLN A 237 1.10 11.97 7.19
CA GLN A 237 0.45 13.22 6.81
C GLN A 237 0.85 13.65 5.39
N ASN A 238 2.10 13.37 5.00
CA ASN A 238 2.60 13.61 3.64
C ASN A 238 2.94 12.29 2.93
N PRO A 239 1.94 11.53 2.48
CA PRO A 239 2.16 10.22 1.87
C PRO A 239 2.96 10.30 0.57
N GLY A 240 3.82 9.30 0.33
CA GLY A 240 4.55 9.13 -0.92
C GLY A 240 3.74 8.50 -2.04
N GLY A 241 2.58 7.94 -1.71
CA GLY A 241 1.63 7.35 -2.65
C GLY A 241 0.25 7.14 -2.02
N MET A 242 -0.74 6.87 -2.89
CA MET A 242 -2.12 6.61 -2.50
C MET A 242 -2.73 5.59 -3.45
N CYS A 243 -3.16 4.47 -2.89
CA CYS A 243 -3.82 3.38 -3.62
C CYS A 243 -5.33 3.56 -3.64
N ASN A 244 -6.00 2.97 -4.65
CA ASN A 244 -7.45 2.78 -4.67
C ASN A 244 -7.74 1.29 -4.87
N CYS A 245 -8.23 0.64 -3.84
CA CYS A 245 -8.18 -0.80 -3.67
C CYS A 245 -9.55 -1.47 -3.66
N CYS A 246 -9.63 -2.69 -4.17
CA CYS A 246 -10.80 -3.57 -4.04
C CYS A 246 -10.46 -4.79 -3.18
N GLY A 247 -11.46 -5.35 -2.54
CA GLY A 247 -11.31 -6.54 -1.69
C GLY A 247 -10.86 -7.80 -2.45
N ASP A 248 -11.08 -7.84 -3.77
CA ASP A 248 -10.80 -9.01 -4.62
C ASP A 248 -9.31 -9.14 -4.97
N CYS A 249 -8.67 -8.00 -5.33
CA CYS A 249 -7.31 -7.99 -5.88
C CYS A 249 -6.26 -7.57 -4.85
N CYS A 250 -6.59 -6.58 -4.01
CA CYS A 250 -5.62 -5.99 -3.07
C CYS A 250 -5.15 -7.00 -2.03
N GLY A 251 -3.85 -7.29 -1.98
CA GLY A 251 -3.28 -8.19 -0.98
C GLY A 251 -3.60 -7.77 0.45
N VAL A 252 -3.59 -6.47 0.73
CA VAL A 252 -3.90 -5.91 2.07
C VAL A 252 -5.36 -6.15 2.45
N LEU A 253 -6.32 -5.76 1.59
CA LEU A 253 -7.75 -5.93 1.90
C LEU A 253 -8.14 -7.41 1.96
N ARG A 254 -7.52 -8.26 1.15
CA ARG A 254 -7.72 -9.73 1.20
C ARG A 254 -7.22 -10.31 2.52
N ALA A 255 -6.02 -9.92 2.96
CA ALA A 255 -5.48 -10.35 4.25
C ALA A 255 -6.36 -9.87 5.41
N LEU A 256 -6.79 -8.60 5.39
CA LEU A 256 -7.71 -8.05 6.37
C LEU A 256 -9.06 -8.78 6.41
N ASN A 257 -9.61 -9.17 5.26
CA ASN A 257 -10.88 -9.90 5.19
C ASN A 257 -10.83 -11.29 5.84
N LYS A 258 -9.63 -11.88 5.99
CA LYS A 258 -9.43 -13.15 6.72
C LYS A 258 -9.47 -12.98 8.24
N LEU A 259 -9.35 -11.76 8.75
CA LEU A 259 -9.38 -11.47 10.19
C LEU A 259 -10.83 -11.37 10.70
N PRO A 260 -11.09 -11.78 11.95
CA PRO A 260 -12.41 -11.62 12.55
C PRO A 260 -12.78 -10.14 12.79
N LYS A 261 -11.79 -9.31 13.10
CA LYS A 261 -11.96 -7.88 13.42
C LYS A 261 -10.94 -7.02 12.67
N PRO A 262 -11.05 -6.90 11.33
CA PRO A 262 -10.10 -6.13 10.54
C PRO A 262 -10.04 -4.64 10.91
N ALA A 263 -11.09 -4.06 11.50
CA ALA A 263 -11.10 -2.66 11.94
C ALA A 263 -10.04 -2.35 13.02
N GLU A 264 -9.65 -3.35 13.83
CA GLU A 264 -8.58 -3.19 14.83
C GLU A 264 -7.19 -3.11 14.18
N MET A 265 -7.05 -3.62 12.94
CA MET A 265 -5.80 -3.68 12.18
C MET A 265 -5.70 -2.59 11.11
N VAL A 266 -6.64 -1.65 11.06
CA VAL A 266 -6.66 -0.55 10.08
C VAL A 266 -6.57 0.79 10.79
N PHE A 267 -5.67 1.63 10.31
CA PHE A 267 -5.67 3.03 10.71
C PHE A 267 -6.81 3.75 9.97
N SER A 268 -7.89 4.03 10.68
CA SER A 268 -9.00 4.85 10.20
C SER A 268 -9.62 5.61 11.38
N ASN A 269 -10.01 6.85 11.15
CA ASN A 269 -10.66 7.72 12.14
C ASN A 269 -12.19 7.68 12.06
N TYR A 270 -12.74 6.83 11.20
CA TYR A 270 -14.18 6.81 10.90
C TYR A 270 -14.75 5.40 10.94
N PHE A 271 -16.07 5.31 11.06
CA PHE A 271 -16.87 4.11 10.82
C PHE A 271 -18.24 4.52 10.25
N CYS A 272 -18.95 3.55 9.68
CA CYS A 272 -20.30 3.79 9.15
C CYS A 272 -21.34 3.47 10.22
N GLU A 273 -22.43 4.26 10.25
CA GLU A 273 -23.67 3.98 10.95
C GLU A 273 -24.83 3.98 9.98
N VAL A 274 -25.94 3.35 10.38
CA VAL A 274 -27.19 3.32 9.64
C VAL A 274 -28.31 3.86 10.51
N GLU A 275 -29.11 4.79 9.93
CA GLU A 275 -30.36 5.23 10.53
C GLU A 275 -31.47 4.27 10.08
N SER A 276 -31.97 3.48 11.01
CA SER A 276 -32.92 2.41 10.69
C SER A 276 -34.24 2.92 10.15
N ASP A 277 -34.70 4.11 10.59
CA ASP A 277 -35.98 4.68 10.15
C ASP A 277 -35.93 5.13 8.66
N ASP A 278 -34.72 5.42 8.15
CA ASP A 278 -34.50 5.84 6.76
C ASP A 278 -34.07 4.66 5.84
N CYS A 279 -33.77 3.48 6.41
CA CYS A 279 -33.33 2.32 5.62
C CYS A 279 -34.54 1.59 5.00
N ASP A 280 -34.50 1.40 3.69
CA ASP A 280 -35.54 0.66 2.94
C ASP A 280 -35.19 -0.82 2.66
N GLY A 281 -34.07 -1.32 3.17
CA GLY A 281 -33.64 -2.71 3.00
C GLY A 281 -33.18 -3.09 1.60
N CYS A 282 -32.77 -2.15 0.75
CA CYS A 282 -32.43 -2.37 -0.67
C CYS A 282 -31.14 -3.17 -0.93
N GLU A 283 -30.34 -3.49 0.09
CA GLU A 283 -29.10 -4.29 0.05
C GLU A 283 -27.93 -3.69 -0.77
N ILE A 284 -28.08 -2.54 -1.43
CA ILE A 284 -27.04 -1.93 -2.28
C ILE A 284 -25.72 -1.71 -1.52
N CYS A 285 -25.79 -1.41 -0.22
CA CYS A 285 -24.64 -1.19 0.63
C CYS A 285 -23.80 -2.47 0.86
N LEU A 286 -24.39 -3.67 0.77
CA LEU A 286 -23.69 -4.95 0.92
C LEU A 286 -22.68 -5.12 -0.22
N ASP A 287 -23.11 -4.90 -1.48
CA ASP A 287 -22.27 -5.04 -2.67
C ASP A 287 -21.12 -4.01 -2.70
N ARG A 288 -21.35 -2.86 -2.06
CA ARG A 288 -20.34 -1.79 -1.97
C ARG A 288 -19.27 -2.07 -0.91
N CYS A 289 -19.55 -2.93 0.08
CA CYS A 289 -18.68 -3.14 1.23
C CYS A 289 -17.50 -4.06 0.90
N GLN A 290 -16.30 -3.52 0.75
CA GLN A 290 -15.08 -4.29 0.46
C GLN A 290 -14.59 -5.15 1.64
N MET A 291 -15.24 -5.02 2.83
CA MET A 291 -14.82 -5.70 4.06
C MET A 291 -15.87 -6.66 4.62
N ASN A 292 -16.99 -6.86 3.90
CA ASN A 292 -18.12 -7.66 4.39
C ASN A 292 -18.55 -7.21 5.81
N ALA A 293 -18.61 -5.89 6.01
CA ALA A 293 -18.95 -5.27 7.29
C ALA A 293 -20.44 -4.97 7.43
N ILE A 294 -21.25 -5.25 6.42
CA ILE A 294 -22.68 -4.97 6.39
C ILE A 294 -23.43 -6.28 6.19
N GLY A 295 -24.46 -6.50 6.98
CA GLY A 295 -25.43 -7.60 6.87
C GLY A 295 -26.84 -7.07 6.99
N MET A 296 -27.82 -7.94 6.84
CA MET A 296 -29.23 -7.64 7.08
C MET A 296 -29.65 -8.18 8.44
N GLY A 297 -30.39 -7.38 9.20
CA GLY A 297 -31.04 -7.77 10.46
C GLY A 297 -32.29 -8.63 10.26
N ASP A 298 -32.91 -9.04 11.34
CA ASP A 298 -34.17 -9.84 11.31
C ASP A 298 -35.38 -9.02 10.81
N ASP A 299 -35.23 -7.70 10.74
CA ASP A 299 -36.20 -6.71 10.26
C ASP A 299 -35.96 -6.31 8.79
N ASP A 300 -35.07 -7.03 8.08
CA ASP A 300 -34.60 -6.75 6.72
C ASP A 300 -33.94 -5.36 6.56
N LEU A 301 -33.44 -4.77 7.64
CA LEU A 301 -32.69 -3.52 7.61
C LEU A 301 -31.17 -3.78 7.69
N ALA A 302 -30.38 -2.86 7.13
CA ALA A 302 -28.93 -2.99 7.15
C ALA A 302 -28.36 -2.87 8.57
N VAL A 303 -27.39 -3.73 8.91
CA VAL A 303 -26.66 -3.73 10.19
C VAL A 303 -25.17 -3.66 9.97
N ILE A 304 -24.50 -2.75 10.67
CA ILE A 304 -23.05 -2.52 10.55
C ILE A 304 -22.30 -3.32 11.62
N ASN A 305 -21.41 -4.23 11.18
CA ASN A 305 -20.41 -4.84 12.03
C ASN A 305 -19.22 -3.88 12.20
N LYS A 306 -19.21 -3.10 13.30
CA LYS A 306 -18.14 -2.12 13.61
C LYS A 306 -16.75 -2.77 13.72
N GLY A 307 -16.65 -4.04 14.09
CA GLY A 307 -15.38 -4.78 14.12
C GLY A 307 -14.80 -5.05 12.74
N ARG A 308 -15.64 -4.98 11.69
CA ARG A 308 -15.20 -5.15 10.29
C ARG A 308 -15.17 -3.84 9.50
N CYS A 309 -15.86 -2.78 9.96
CA CYS A 309 -15.96 -1.51 9.24
C CYS A 309 -14.65 -0.71 9.33
N ILE A 310 -14.03 -0.46 8.18
CA ILE A 310 -12.79 0.31 8.05
C ILE A 310 -13.02 1.81 7.74
N GLY A 311 -14.25 2.29 7.76
CA GLY A 311 -14.58 3.71 7.63
C GLY A 311 -14.29 4.32 6.25
N CYS A 312 -14.37 3.54 5.18
CA CYS A 312 -14.06 4.01 3.83
C CYS A 312 -15.19 4.86 3.19
N GLY A 313 -16.43 4.81 3.70
CA GLY A 313 -17.56 5.61 3.23
C GLY A 313 -18.20 5.15 1.91
N LEU A 314 -17.78 4.04 1.32
CA LEU A 314 -18.33 3.56 0.03
C LEU A 314 -19.82 3.22 0.09
N CYS A 315 -20.32 2.71 1.21
CA CYS A 315 -21.75 2.44 1.43
C CYS A 315 -22.56 3.73 1.57
N VAL A 316 -21.98 4.79 2.15
CA VAL A 316 -22.64 6.10 2.29
C VAL A 316 -22.98 6.68 0.91
N THR A 317 -22.01 6.64 -0.01
CA THR A 317 -22.19 7.20 -1.37
C THR A 317 -23.12 6.39 -2.26
N ALA A 318 -23.47 5.18 -1.87
CA ALA A 318 -24.32 4.28 -2.65
C ALA A 318 -25.75 4.14 -2.08
N CYS A 319 -26.00 4.66 -0.88
CA CYS A 319 -27.31 4.54 -0.23
C CYS A 319 -28.32 5.49 -0.90
N PRO A 320 -29.40 4.97 -1.54
CA PRO A 320 -30.36 5.80 -2.25
C PRO A 320 -31.27 6.61 -1.31
N THR A 321 -31.42 6.14 -0.06
CA THR A 321 -32.26 6.77 0.96
C THR A 321 -31.45 7.64 1.93
N GLU A 322 -30.12 7.74 1.73
CA GLU A 322 -29.20 8.46 2.62
C GLU A 322 -29.20 7.95 4.07
N ALA A 323 -29.71 6.74 4.33
CA ALA A 323 -29.73 6.11 5.64
C ALA A 323 -28.33 5.81 6.21
N MET A 324 -27.30 5.72 5.34
CA MET A 324 -25.92 5.49 5.76
C MET A 324 -25.18 6.79 6.00
N SER A 325 -24.48 6.87 7.14
CA SER A 325 -23.65 8.04 7.48
C SER A 325 -22.24 7.61 7.90
N LEU A 326 -21.27 8.50 7.67
CA LEU A 326 -19.89 8.32 8.16
C LEU A 326 -19.73 9.09 9.47
N VAL A 327 -19.33 8.37 10.52
CA VAL A 327 -19.19 8.90 11.86
C VAL A 327 -17.72 8.90 12.27
N SER A 328 -17.27 10.01 12.84
CA SER A 328 -15.93 10.10 13.45
C SER A 328 -15.86 9.23 14.71
N LYS A 329 -14.71 8.57 14.93
CA LYS A 329 -14.44 7.88 16.20
C LYS A 329 -14.39 8.88 17.36
N SER A 330 -14.43 8.38 18.59
CA SER A 330 -14.31 9.23 19.77
C SER A 330 -12.98 9.99 19.78
N GLU A 331 -12.90 11.14 20.43
CA GLU A 331 -11.65 11.92 20.56
C GLU A 331 -10.48 11.09 21.10
N ALA A 332 -10.76 10.11 21.97
CA ALA A 332 -9.76 9.20 22.53
C ALA A 332 -9.21 8.20 21.50
N ASP A 333 -9.97 7.90 20.45
CA ASP A 333 -9.64 6.91 19.41
C ASP A 333 -9.16 7.53 18.09
N ILE A 334 -9.29 8.87 17.97
CA ILE A 334 -8.75 9.59 16.82
C ILE A 334 -7.22 9.56 16.84
N ARG A 335 -6.64 9.20 15.71
CA ARG A 335 -5.20 9.12 15.52
C ARG A 335 -4.72 10.12 14.48
N THR A 336 -3.61 10.77 14.79
CA THR A 336 -2.89 11.59 13.80
C THR A 336 -1.78 10.72 13.18
N PRO A 337 -1.72 10.59 11.84
CA PRO A 337 -0.66 9.82 11.22
C PRO A 337 0.71 10.50 11.43
N PRO A 338 1.82 9.72 11.39
CA PRO A 338 3.18 10.27 11.45
C PRO A 338 3.41 11.36 10.42
N ALA A 339 4.29 12.30 10.68
CA ALA A 339 4.54 13.42 9.79
C ALA A 339 5.04 12.98 8.39
N ASN A 340 5.84 11.90 8.34
CA ASN A 340 6.44 11.40 7.11
C ASN A 340 6.70 9.89 7.17
N SER A 341 7.07 9.31 6.01
CA SER A 341 7.30 7.87 5.88
C SER A 341 8.49 7.35 6.71
N ALA A 342 9.49 8.18 6.98
CA ALA A 342 10.64 7.75 7.81
C ALA A 342 10.21 7.54 9.26
N GLU A 343 9.42 8.45 9.82
CA GLU A 343 8.83 8.31 11.15
C GLU A 343 7.90 7.10 11.22
N GLN A 344 7.06 6.89 10.20
CA GLN A 344 6.22 5.70 10.12
C GLN A 344 7.04 4.41 10.16
N MET A 345 8.08 4.29 9.34
CA MET A 345 8.94 3.10 9.32
C MET A 345 9.62 2.85 10.68
N MET A 346 10.02 3.91 11.38
CA MET A 346 10.60 3.81 12.71
C MET A 346 9.58 3.28 13.74
N LEU A 347 8.34 3.78 13.73
CA LEU A 347 7.27 3.29 14.59
C LEU A 347 6.93 1.81 14.32
N MET A 348 6.90 1.41 13.04
CA MET A 348 6.71 0.00 12.66
C MET A 348 7.84 -0.89 13.18
N ALA A 349 9.10 -0.45 13.06
CA ALA A 349 10.26 -1.17 13.56
C ALA A 349 10.22 -1.31 15.10
N GLN A 350 9.88 -0.25 15.82
CA GLN A 350 9.68 -0.27 17.29
C GLN A 350 8.61 -1.27 17.70
N LYS A 351 7.44 -1.25 17.05
CA LYS A 351 6.35 -2.18 17.36
C LYS A 351 6.72 -3.63 17.11
N ARG A 352 7.58 -3.90 16.14
CA ARG A 352 8.14 -5.24 15.84
C ARG A 352 9.32 -5.63 16.73
N GLY A 353 9.76 -4.77 17.68
CA GLY A 353 10.89 -5.04 18.56
C GLY A 353 12.24 -5.07 17.85
N LEU A 354 12.40 -4.31 16.74
CA LEU A 354 13.59 -4.24 15.92
C LEU A 354 14.49 -3.03 16.25
N LEU A 355 14.01 -2.15 17.14
CA LEU A 355 14.70 -0.97 17.68
C LEU A 355 14.61 -0.96 19.19
#